data_a3e04626dcca227308a47c5ae339ef3e
#
_entry.id   a3e04626dcca227308a47c5ae339ef3e
#
_cell.length_a   1.000
_cell.length_b   1.000
_cell.length_c   1.000
_cell.angle_alpha   90.00
_cell.angle_beta   90.00
_cell.angle_gamma   90.00
#
_symmetry.space_group_name_H-M   'P 1'
#
loop_
_entity.id
_entity.type
_entity.pdbx_description
1 polymer ?
#
loop_
_entity_poly.entity_id
_entity_poly.type
_entity_poly.pdbx_seq_one_letter_code
_entity_poly.pdbx_strand_id
1 'polypeptide(L)'
;VCVIPNALPKEFTSRLHPDTEAAFKRQTVLMLSSLKEYKGTREFIELANRLPQYKFILVINDTDKNIDKYLTNNNLYSIKEKKRNLIIYSRQSDVIPFYNSASLVINLTNPLLAVETFGLTTLEAMTNGLPVIVPTQGGIAEMVTNGENGYKIDVQDLNKIIECLHLLLSNQKLYNKLSNNTLFYSRNFNIDTMTRSILSLLN
;
A
#
# COMPACT_ATOMS: atom_id res chain seq x y z
N VAL A 1 29.24 -1.04 5.17
CA VAL A 1 27.94 -1.67 5.43
C VAL A 1 27.34 -2.06 4.08
N CYS A 2 27.00 -3.35 3.89
CA CYS A 2 26.28 -3.81 2.72
C CYS A 2 24.80 -3.93 3.08
N VAL A 3 23.91 -3.35 2.27
CA VAL A 3 22.46 -3.45 2.43
C VAL A 3 21.93 -4.42 1.39
N ILE A 4 21.28 -5.50 1.84
CA ILE A 4 20.62 -6.46 0.97
C ILE A 4 19.10 -6.28 1.17
N PRO A 5 18.38 -5.78 0.17
CA PRO A 5 16.95 -5.60 0.29
C PRO A 5 16.20 -6.94 0.34
N ASN A 6 15.04 -6.97 0.97
CA ASN A 6 14.14 -8.11 0.92
C ASN A 6 13.67 -8.38 -0.51
N ALA A 7 13.27 -9.62 -0.77
CA ALA A 7 12.69 -10.05 -2.03
C ALA A 7 11.35 -10.76 -1.79
N LEU A 8 10.52 -10.82 -2.83
CA LEU A 8 9.27 -11.58 -2.78
C LEU A 8 9.48 -13.02 -3.29
N PRO A 9 8.83 -14.02 -2.68
CA PRO A 9 8.85 -15.40 -3.14
C PRO A 9 8.24 -15.54 -4.54
N LYS A 10 8.74 -16.48 -5.35
CA LYS A 10 8.19 -16.78 -6.69
C LYS A 10 6.72 -17.23 -6.63
N GLU A 11 6.36 -17.99 -5.59
CA GLU A 11 4.99 -18.44 -5.33
C GLU A 11 4.00 -17.29 -5.12
N PHE A 12 4.47 -16.17 -4.56
CA PHE A 12 3.67 -14.96 -4.42
C PHE A 12 3.57 -14.23 -5.76
N THR A 13 4.71 -13.95 -6.39
CA THR A 13 4.75 -13.12 -7.61
C THR A 13 4.06 -13.76 -8.81
N SER A 14 4.07 -15.10 -8.93
CA SER A 14 3.41 -15.83 -10.02
C SER A 14 1.87 -15.77 -10.00
N ARG A 15 1.28 -15.37 -8.88
CA ARG A 15 -0.17 -15.24 -8.69
C ARG A 15 -0.68 -13.81 -8.84
N LEU A 16 0.22 -12.85 -9.00
CA LEU A 16 -0.12 -11.48 -9.32
C LEU A 16 -0.51 -11.36 -10.80
N HIS A 17 -1.48 -10.53 -11.07
CA HIS A 17 -2.01 -10.30 -12.43
C HIS A 17 -1.95 -8.81 -12.76
N PRO A 18 -0.76 -8.27 -13.07
CA PRO A 18 -0.61 -6.87 -13.41
C PRO A 18 -1.34 -6.55 -14.71
N ASP A 19 -2.38 -5.74 -14.59
CA ASP A 19 -3.15 -5.20 -15.69
C ASP A 19 -3.42 -3.71 -15.40
N THR A 20 -2.58 -2.86 -15.96
CA THR A 20 -2.58 -1.41 -15.70
C THR A 20 -3.92 -0.77 -16.07
N GLU A 21 -4.53 -1.17 -17.20
CA GLU A 21 -5.78 -0.58 -17.64
C GLU A 21 -6.97 -1.00 -16.76
N ALA A 22 -7.07 -2.29 -16.46
CA ALA A 22 -8.08 -2.78 -15.54
C ALA A 22 -7.89 -2.21 -14.13
N ALA A 23 -6.65 -2.12 -13.64
CA ALA A 23 -6.34 -1.55 -12.34
C ALA A 23 -6.78 -0.08 -12.25
N PHE A 24 -6.50 0.75 -13.25
CA PHE A 24 -6.98 2.15 -13.28
C PHE A 24 -8.51 2.23 -13.17
N LYS A 25 -9.23 1.41 -13.92
CA LYS A 25 -10.71 1.41 -13.97
C LYS A 25 -11.37 0.99 -12.65
N ARG A 26 -10.68 0.22 -11.80
CA ARG A 26 -11.26 -0.26 -10.51
C ARG A 26 -11.50 0.86 -9.51
N GLN A 27 -10.75 1.97 -9.58
CA GLN A 27 -10.87 3.12 -8.69
C GLN A 27 -10.83 2.73 -7.20
N THR A 28 -9.94 1.78 -6.87
CA THR A 28 -9.87 1.14 -5.55
C THR A 28 -8.55 1.43 -4.86
N VAL A 29 -8.62 2.03 -3.68
CA VAL A 29 -7.48 2.28 -2.77
C VAL A 29 -7.37 1.14 -1.78
N LEU A 30 -6.21 0.51 -1.69
CA LEU A 30 -5.93 -0.60 -0.78
C LEU A 30 -4.93 -0.17 0.30
N MET A 31 -5.18 -0.56 1.54
CA MET A 31 -4.20 -0.56 2.62
C MET A 31 -4.21 -1.88 3.37
N LEU A 32 -3.03 -2.46 3.57
CA LEU A 32 -2.81 -3.58 4.48
C LEU A 32 -2.13 -3.06 5.74
N SER A 33 -2.71 -3.33 6.90
CA SER A 33 -2.31 -2.69 8.15
C SER A 33 -2.45 -3.62 9.36
N SER A 34 -2.19 -3.06 10.53
CA SER A 34 -2.51 -3.64 11.85
C SER A 34 -3.13 -2.56 12.74
N LEU A 35 -3.66 -2.95 13.88
CA LEU A 35 -4.29 -2.01 14.84
C LEU A 35 -3.29 -1.20 15.68
N LYS A 36 -2.02 -1.14 15.26
CA LYS A 36 -1.04 -0.26 15.91
C LYS A 36 -1.35 1.20 15.55
N GLU A 37 -1.32 2.08 16.56
CA GLU A 37 -1.68 3.51 16.42
C GLU A 37 -0.92 4.19 15.28
N TYR A 38 0.38 3.90 15.15
CA TYR A 38 1.24 4.49 14.12
C TYR A 38 0.96 4.00 12.69
N LYS A 39 0.09 2.99 12.49
CA LYS A 39 -0.16 2.40 11.16
C LYS A 39 -1.18 3.16 10.30
N GLY A 40 -1.77 4.24 10.81
CA GLY A 40 -2.65 5.12 10.04
C GLY A 40 -4.01 4.53 9.67
N THR A 41 -4.49 3.55 10.45
CA THR A 41 -5.82 2.94 10.24
C THR A 41 -6.95 3.98 10.33
N ARG A 42 -6.85 4.91 11.28
CA ARG A 42 -7.81 6.00 11.47
C ARG A 42 -7.81 6.95 10.27
N GLU A 43 -6.64 7.35 9.83
CA GLU A 43 -6.41 8.25 8.69
C GLU A 43 -6.99 7.64 7.40
N PHE A 44 -6.79 6.33 7.18
CA PHE A 44 -7.35 5.62 6.02
C PHE A 44 -8.89 5.62 6.03
N ILE A 45 -9.51 5.38 7.19
CA ILE A 45 -10.98 5.43 7.35
C ILE A 45 -11.50 6.85 7.09
N GLU A 46 -10.77 7.87 7.55
CA GLU A 46 -11.14 9.27 7.30
C GLU A 46 -11.01 9.63 5.81
N LEU A 47 -9.98 9.15 5.10
CA LEU A 47 -9.87 9.29 3.64
C LEU A 47 -11.08 8.68 2.92
N ALA A 48 -11.50 7.48 3.31
CA ALA A 48 -12.70 6.84 2.75
C ALA A 48 -13.96 7.67 3.01
N ASN A 49 -14.07 8.28 4.20
CA ASN A 49 -15.17 9.16 4.56
C ASN A 49 -15.22 10.41 3.68
N ARG A 50 -14.08 11.00 3.35
CA ARG A 50 -13.94 12.24 2.57
C ARG A 50 -14.00 12.03 1.06
N LEU A 51 -13.79 10.78 0.57
CA LEU A 51 -13.69 10.43 -0.85
C LEU A 51 -14.72 9.35 -1.25
N PRO A 52 -16.04 9.64 -1.16
CA PRO A 52 -17.09 8.63 -1.41
C PRO A 52 -17.14 8.12 -2.85
N GLN A 53 -16.48 8.78 -3.80
CA GLN A 53 -16.41 8.39 -5.22
C GLN A 53 -15.42 7.25 -5.48
N TYR A 54 -14.48 7.00 -4.59
CA TYR A 54 -13.51 5.90 -4.70
C TYR A 54 -13.85 4.76 -3.75
N LYS A 55 -13.42 3.56 -4.10
CA LYS A 55 -13.52 2.38 -3.23
C LYS A 55 -12.31 2.30 -2.33
N PHE A 56 -12.51 1.92 -1.07
CA PHE A 56 -11.47 1.74 -0.08
C PHE A 56 -11.54 0.33 0.49
N ILE A 57 -10.42 -0.37 0.47
CA ILE A 57 -10.27 -1.70 1.07
C ILE A 57 -9.18 -1.63 2.13
N LEU A 58 -9.53 -1.97 3.35
CA LEU A 58 -8.63 -2.04 4.49
C LEU A 58 -8.53 -3.48 4.97
N VAL A 59 -7.35 -4.08 4.89
CA VAL A 59 -7.09 -5.42 5.43
C VAL A 59 -6.27 -5.26 6.70
N ILE A 60 -6.84 -5.67 7.83
CA ILE A 60 -6.23 -5.53 9.15
C ILE A 60 -5.78 -6.91 9.65
N ASN A 61 -4.49 -7.04 9.94
CA ASN A 61 -3.96 -8.29 10.52
C ASN A 61 -4.34 -8.45 11.99
N ASP A 62 -5.65 -8.57 12.24
CA ASP A 62 -6.22 -8.80 13.56
C ASP A 62 -7.57 -9.52 13.44
N THR A 63 -8.19 -9.89 14.58
CA THR A 63 -9.51 -10.53 14.64
C THR A 63 -10.63 -9.50 14.47
N ASP A 64 -11.81 -9.95 13.99
CA ASP A 64 -13.01 -9.10 13.89
C ASP A 64 -13.35 -8.44 15.24
N LYS A 65 -13.27 -9.19 16.33
CA LYS A 65 -13.53 -8.69 17.69
C LYS A 65 -12.61 -7.51 18.06
N ASN A 66 -11.33 -7.59 17.74
CA ASN A 66 -10.38 -6.52 18.06
C ASN A 66 -10.59 -5.31 17.14
N ILE A 67 -10.94 -5.55 15.88
CA ILE A 67 -11.28 -4.48 14.92
C ILE A 67 -12.53 -3.72 15.39
N ASP A 68 -13.60 -4.41 15.75
CA ASP A 68 -14.83 -3.76 16.24
C ASP A 68 -14.59 -2.99 17.54
N LYS A 69 -13.79 -3.53 18.45
CA LYS A 69 -13.37 -2.81 19.67
C LYS A 69 -12.55 -1.55 19.33
N TYR A 70 -11.62 -1.65 18.39
CA TYR A 70 -10.83 -0.48 17.93
C TYR A 70 -11.72 0.59 17.31
N LEU A 71 -12.64 0.22 16.41
CA LEU A 71 -13.55 1.14 15.75
C LEU A 71 -14.47 1.85 16.75
N THR A 72 -14.97 1.13 17.74
CA THR A 72 -15.83 1.66 18.82
C THR A 72 -15.05 2.65 19.67
N ASN A 73 -13.87 2.27 20.15
CA ASN A 73 -13.04 3.10 21.04
C ASN A 73 -12.57 4.40 20.37
N ASN A 74 -12.46 4.40 19.04
CA ASN A 74 -12.03 5.57 18.24
C ASN A 74 -13.20 6.32 17.58
N ASN A 75 -14.46 6.00 17.90
CA ASN A 75 -15.66 6.59 17.29
C ASN A 75 -15.73 6.46 15.77
N LEU A 76 -15.18 5.38 15.20
CA LEU A 76 -15.10 5.11 13.76
C LEU A 76 -16.19 4.14 13.27
N TYR A 77 -16.89 3.49 14.17
CA TYR A 77 -17.88 2.47 13.85
C TYR A 77 -19.01 3.02 12.97
N SER A 78 -19.50 4.21 13.27
CA SER A 78 -20.55 4.89 12.49
C SER A 78 -20.10 5.22 11.05
N ILE A 79 -18.81 5.42 10.80
CA ILE A 79 -18.28 5.64 9.47
C ILE A 79 -18.31 4.32 8.68
N LYS A 80 -17.85 3.20 9.29
CA LYS A 80 -17.91 1.86 8.68
C LYS A 80 -19.33 1.50 8.24
N GLU A 81 -20.34 1.71 9.09
CA GLU A 81 -21.73 1.33 8.79
C GLU A 81 -22.38 2.22 7.71
N LYS A 82 -22.10 3.52 7.73
CA LYS A 82 -22.73 4.49 6.82
C LYS A 82 -22.10 4.52 5.43
N LYS A 83 -20.83 4.12 5.29
CA LYS A 83 -20.09 4.26 4.05
C LYS A 83 -20.05 2.95 3.26
N ARG A 84 -20.69 2.96 2.10
CA ARG A 84 -20.70 1.82 1.15
C ARG A 84 -19.40 1.67 0.39
N ASN A 85 -18.54 2.67 0.42
CA ASN A 85 -17.27 2.69 -0.30
C ASN A 85 -16.08 2.17 0.52
N LEU A 86 -16.25 1.85 1.82
CA LEU A 86 -15.23 1.31 2.70
C LEU A 86 -15.56 -0.14 3.07
N ILE A 87 -14.65 -1.06 2.78
CA ILE A 87 -14.73 -2.46 3.21
C ILE A 87 -13.52 -2.75 4.09
N ILE A 88 -13.77 -3.29 5.28
CA ILE A 88 -12.72 -3.69 6.23
C ILE A 88 -12.75 -5.21 6.36
N TYR A 89 -11.60 -5.82 6.11
CA TYR A 89 -11.36 -7.25 6.30
C TYR A 89 -10.47 -7.48 7.50
N SER A 90 -10.79 -8.47 8.31
CA SER A 90 -9.90 -9.01 9.33
C SER A 90 -8.77 -9.82 8.70
N ARG A 91 -7.92 -10.42 9.54
CA ARG A 91 -6.77 -11.22 9.12
C ARG A 91 -7.09 -12.16 7.96
N GLN A 92 -6.31 -12.04 6.90
CA GLN A 92 -6.40 -12.87 5.71
C GLN A 92 -5.14 -13.73 5.58
N SER A 93 -5.31 -15.00 5.23
CA SER A 93 -4.19 -15.90 4.93
C SER A 93 -3.63 -15.69 3.52
N ASP A 94 -4.45 -15.16 2.61
CA ASP A 94 -4.07 -14.83 1.24
C ASP A 94 -4.44 -13.37 0.94
N VAL A 95 -3.43 -12.55 0.67
CA VAL A 95 -3.60 -11.12 0.37
C VAL A 95 -3.54 -10.79 -1.12
N ILE A 96 -3.17 -11.75 -1.97
CA ILE A 96 -3.02 -11.55 -3.41
C ILE A 96 -4.31 -11.07 -4.09
N PRO A 97 -5.51 -11.61 -3.78
CA PRO A 97 -6.74 -11.12 -4.38
C PRO A 97 -7.00 -9.62 -4.15
N PHE A 98 -6.54 -9.08 -3.01
CA PHE A 98 -6.68 -7.65 -2.73
C PHE A 98 -5.78 -6.80 -3.62
N TYR A 99 -4.53 -7.19 -3.84
CA TYR A 99 -3.66 -6.51 -4.79
C TYR A 99 -4.22 -6.59 -6.22
N ASN A 100 -4.71 -7.76 -6.65
CA ASN A 100 -5.31 -7.94 -7.96
C ASN A 100 -6.60 -7.13 -8.17
N SER A 101 -7.27 -6.70 -7.10
CA SER A 101 -8.49 -5.88 -7.14
C SER A 101 -8.25 -4.38 -6.92
N ALA A 102 -7.04 -3.97 -6.59
CA ALA A 102 -6.71 -2.59 -6.29
C ALA A 102 -6.33 -1.76 -7.52
N SER A 103 -6.36 -0.43 -7.36
CA SER A 103 -5.80 0.55 -8.29
C SER A 103 -4.49 1.12 -7.76
N LEU A 104 -4.38 1.34 -6.46
CA LEU A 104 -3.16 1.79 -5.80
C LEU A 104 -3.13 1.30 -4.35
N VAL A 105 -1.94 1.31 -3.78
CA VAL A 105 -1.72 0.97 -2.37
C VAL A 105 -1.18 2.18 -1.62
N ILE A 106 -1.70 2.39 -0.42
CA ILE A 106 -1.23 3.44 0.48
C ILE A 106 -0.66 2.84 1.76
N ASN A 107 0.45 3.37 2.24
CA ASN A 107 0.99 3.09 3.56
C ASN A 107 1.01 4.39 4.36
N LEU A 108 0.29 4.42 5.47
CA LEU A 108 0.13 5.60 6.32
C LEU A 108 0.88 5.46 7.66
N THR A 109 1.94 4.64 7.70
CA THR A 109 2.77 4.54 8.90
C THR A 109 3.36 5.90 9.25
N ASN A 110 3.04 6.41 10.45
CA ASN A 110 3.55 7.69 10.93
C ASN A 110 5.03 7.54 11.35
N PRO A 111 5.99 8.15 10.62
CA PRO A 111 7.41 7.99 10.89
C PRO A 111 7.88 8.67 12.19
N LEU A 112 7.07 9.57 12.77
CA LEU A 112 7.35 10.17 14.07
C LEU A 112 7.12 9.19 15.24
N LEU A 113 6.28 8.16 15.03
CA LEU A 113 5.96 7.15 16.03
C LEU A 113 6.69 5.83 15.79
N ALA A 114 6.87 5.45 14.52
CA ALA A 114 7.60 4.23 14.13
C ALA A 114 8.08 4.32 12.68
N VAL A 115 9.36 4.07 12.44
CA VAL A 115 9.94 4.08 11.10
C VAL A 115 9.73 2.73 10.42
N GLU A 116 9.12 2.72 9.23
CA GLU A 116 8.99 1.53 8.40
C GLU A 116 10.33 1.22 7.72
N THR A 117 10.95 0.10 8.08
CA THR A 117 12.31 -0.21 7.66
C THR A 117 12.41 -0.69 6.20
N PHE A 118 11.36 -1.29 5.64
CA PHE A 118 11.37 -1.75 4.24
C PHE A 118 10.01 -1.54 3.54
N GLY A 119 8.90 -2.03 4.13
CA GLY A 119 7.56 -1.92 3.52
C GLY A 119 7.27 -3.02 2.49
N LEU A 120 7.21 -4.28 2.93
CA LEU A 120 6.87 -5.42 2.04
C LEU A 120 5.58 -5.19 1.27
N THR A 121 4.53 -4.65 1.90
CA THR A 121 3.25 -4.36 1.24
C THR A 121 3.39 -3.38 0.06
N THR A 122 4.34 -2.46 0.14
CA THR A 122 4.68 -1.54 -0.96
C THR A 122 5.36 -2.29 -2.11
N LEU A 123 6.31 -3.16 -1.82
CA LEU A 123 6.95 -3.99 -2.84
C LEU A 123 5.95 -4.94 -3.52
N GLU A 124 5.07 -5.56 -2.75
CA GLU A 124 3.98 -6.42 -3.25
C GLU A 124 3.08 -5.65 -4.23
N ALA A 125 2.68 -4.43 -3.86
CA ALA A 125 1.91 -3.54 -4.73
C ALA A 125 2.65 -3.19 -6.02
N MET A 126 3.92 -2.77 -5.92
CA MET A 126 4.74 -2.42 -7.09
C MET A 126 4.92 -3.61 -8.04
N THR A 127 5.06 -4.82 -7.50
CA THR A 127 5.19 -6.05 -8.31
C THR A 127 3.89 -6.37 -9.06
N ASN A 128 2.74 -5.90 -8.57
CA ASN A 128 1.46 -5.97 -9.30
C ASN A 128 1.18 -4.72 -10.17
N GLY A 129 2.16 -3.86 -10.39
CA GLY A 129 2.01 -2.66 -11.21
C GLY A 129 1.14 -1.57 -10.57
N LEU A 130 0.98 -1.57 -9.25
CA LEU A 130 0.16 -0.59 -8.56
C LEU A 130 1.04 0.59 -8.11
N PRO A 131 0.71 1.84 -8.50
CA PRO A 131 1.32 3.03 -7.91
C PRO A 131 1.11 3.05 -6.40
N VAL A 132 2.04 3.67 -5.67
CA VAL A 132 2.01 3.69 -4.22
C VAL A 132 2.09 5.09 -3.64
N ILE A 133 1.45 5.30 -2.48
CA ILE A 133 1.63 6.49 -1.64
C ILE A 133 2.21 6.00 -0.31
N VAL A 134 3.35 6.57 0.07
CA VAL A 134 4.11 6.14 1.25
C VAL A 134 4.53 7.33 2.12
N PRO A 135 4.90 7.13 3.39
CA PRO A 135 5.45 8.19 4.23
C PRO A 135 6.77 8.73 3.65
N THR A 136 7.17 9.91 4.13
CA THR A 136 8.36 10.63 3.63
C THR A 136 9.70 10.08 4.16
N GLN A 137 9.66 9.19 5.15
CA GLN A 137 10.85 8.66 5.83
C GLN A 137 10.79 7.14 5.97
N GLY A 138 11.96 6.53 6.18
CA GLY A 138 12.17 5.11 6.36
C GLY A 138 12.56 4.40 5.07
N GLY A 139 12.96 3.13 5.15
CA GLY A 139 13.34 2.32 4.00
C GLY A 139 12.22 2.19 2.96
N ILE A 140 10.97 2.28 3.39
CA ILE A 140 9.82 2.34 2.48
C ILE A 140 9.88 3.57 1.55
N ALA A 141 10.35 4.72 2.05
CA ALA A 141 10.48 5.95 1.27
C ALA A 141 11.62 5.87 0.24
N GLU A 142 12.64 5.04 0.49
CA GLU A 142 13.76 4.84 -0.44
C GLU A 142 13.32 4.11 -1.72
N MET A 143 12.26 3.28 -1.65
CA MET A 143 11.72 2.59 -2.81
C MET A 143 10.92 3.51 -3.75
N VAL A 144 10.56 4.71 -3.31
CA VAL A 144 9.65 5.58 -4.06
C VAL A 144 10.36 6.84 -4.56
N THR A 145 10.21 7.10 -5.85
CA THR A 145 10.57 8.38 -6.50
C THR A 145 9.29 9.10 -6.90
N ASN A 146 9.09 10.32 -6.38
CA ASN A 146 7.90 11.12 -6.63
C ASN A 146 7.64 11.33 -8.13
N GLY A 147 6.42 10.99 -8.59
CA GLY A 147 6.01 11.14 -9.98
C GLY A 147 6.62 10.12 -10.95
N GLU A 148 7.40 9.14 -10.44
CA GLU A 148 7.96 8.05 -11.21
C GLU A 148 7.25 6.71 -10.94
N ASN A 149 7.24 6.23 -9.71
CA ASN A 149 6.61 4.97 -9.32
C ASN A 149 5.62 5.12 -8.16
N GLY A 150 5.42 6.33 -7.66
CA GLY A 150 4.53 6.65 -6.54
C GLY A 150 4.78 8.05 -6.00
N TYR A 151 4.31 8.29 -4.78
CA TYR A 151 4.50 9.55 -4.08
C TYR A 151 4.85 9.33 -2.60
N LYS A 152 5.77 10.15 -2.11
CA LYS A 152 6.10 10.30 -0.69
C LYS A 152 5.35 11.50 -0.13
N ILE A 153 4.47 11.28 0.85
CA ILE A 153 3.64 12.35 1.43
C ILE A 153 3.70 12.25 2.95
N ASP A 154 3.68 13.39 3.61
CA ASP A 154 3.47 13.41 5.06
C ASP A 154 2.10 12.80 5.38
N VAL A 155 2.11 11.70 6.12
CA VAL A 155 0.89 10.94 6.45
C VAL A 155 -0.09 11.72 7.33
N GLN A 156 0.33 12.81 7.93
CA GLN A 156 -0.51 13.72 8.70
C GLN A 156 -1.21 14.77 7.81
N ASP A 157 -0.72 14.99 6.58
CA ASP A 157 -1.33 15.89 5.61
C ASP A 157 -2.37 15.15 4.74
N LEU A 158 -3.54 14.89 5.34
CA LEU A 158 -4.65 14.21 4.64
C LEU A 158 -5.11 14.98 3.40
N ASN A 159 -5.01 16.31 3.36
CA ASN A 159 -5.41 17.09 2.19
C ASN A 159 -4.49 16.81 1.01
N LYS A 160 -3.19 16.76 1.25
CA LYS A 160 -2.20 16.43 0.21
C LYS A 160 -2.32 14.98 -0.28
N ILE A 161 -2.68 14.06 0.62
CA ILE A 161 -2.98 12.68 0.25
C ILE A 161 -4.22 12.64 -0.65
N ILE A 162 -5.28 13.38 -0.33
CA ILE A 162 -6.51 13.49 -1.14
C ILE A 162 -6.21 14.04 -2.53
N GLU A 163 -5.44 15.12 -2.62
CA GLU A 163 -5.01 15.71 -3.91
C GLU A 163 -4.24 14.68 -4.75
N CYS A 164 -3.33 13.93 -4.14
CA CYS A 164 -2.56 12.89 -4.81
C CYS A 164 -3.44 11.72 -5.27
N LEU A 165 -4.40 11.27 -4.44
CA LEU A 165 -5.37 10.25 -4.82
C LEU A 165 -6.21 10.69 -6.02
N HIS A 166 -6.71 11.94 -6.02
CA HIS A 166 -7.43 12.50 -7.16
C HIS A 166 -6.55 12.54 -8.41
N LEU A 167 -5.32 13.03 -8.30
CA LEU A 167 -4.38 13.10 -9.41
C LEU A 167 -4.15 11.72 -10.04
N LEU A 168 -3.91 10.70 -9.22
CA LEU A 168 -3.61 9.34 -9.69
C LEU A 168 -4.84 8.65 -10.29
N LEU A 169 -6.00 8.79 -9.67
CA LEU A 169 -7.21 8.07 -10.06
C LEU A 169 -8.03 8.80 -11.15
N SER A 170 -7.69 10.07 -11.50
CA SER A 170 -8.32 10.80 -12.60
C SER A 170 -7.45 10.93 -13.85
N ASN A 171 -6.14 10.73 -13.75
CA ASN A 171 -5.19 10.90 -14.86
C ASN A 171 -4.63 9.54 -15.33
N GLN A 172 -5.31 8.91 -16.27
CA GLN A 172 -4.91 7.60 -16.81
C GLN A 172 -3.49 7.59 -17.39
N LYS A 173 -3.07 8.67 -18.07
CA LYS A 173 -1.72 8.77 -18.67
C LYS A 173 -0.64 8.74 -17.59
N LEU A 174 -0.83 9.51 -16.52
CA LEU A 174 0.08 9.51 -15.37
C LEU A 174 0.06 8.16 -14.68
N TYR A 175 -1.13 7.62 -14.41
CA TYR A 175 -1.29 6.32 -13.79
C TYR A 175 -0.53 5.22 -14.56
N ASN A 176 -0.70 5.14 -15.88
CA ASN A 176 -0.03 4.16 -16.73
C ASN A 176 1.50 4.31 -16.67
N LYS A 177 2.01 5.56 -16.67
CA LYS A 177 3.44 5.82 -16.48
C LYS A 177 3.95 5.23 -15.18
N LEU A 178 3.29 5.56 -14.06
CA LEU A 178 3.70 5.09 -12.73
C LEU A 178 3.59 3.58 -12.60
N SER A 179 2.51 2.99 -13.08
CA SER A 179 2.28 1.55 -13.09
C SER A 179 3.38 0.77 -13.81
N ASN A 180 3.77 1.22 -15.01
CA ASN A 180 4.87 0.60 -15.75
C ASN A 180 6.21 0.74 -15.01
N ASN A 181 6.44 1.88 -14.39
CA ASN A 181 7.66 2.12 -13.61
C ASN A 181 7.72 1.29 -12.33
N THR A 182 6.59 1.05 -11.64
CA THR A 182 6.56 0.14 -10.49
C THR A 182 6.93 -1.28 -10.90
N LEU A 183 6.38 -1.78 -12.00
CA LEU A 183 6.73 -3.10 -12.56
C LEU A 183 8.21 -3.21 -12.92
N PHE A 184 8.77 -2.16 -13.52
CA PHE A 184 10.19 -2.14 -13.85
C PHE A 184 11.07 -2.13 -12.60
N TYR A 185 10.75 -1.28 -11.63
CA TYR A 185 11.50 -1.12 -10.38
C TYR A 185 11.49 -2.41 -9.53
N SER A 186 10.32 -3.05 -9.40
CA SER A 186 10.14 -4.24 -8.56
C SER A 186 10.96 -5.46 -9.02
N ARG A 187 11.38 -5.50 -10.30
CA ARG A 187 12.24 -6.58 -10.84
C ARG A 187 13.59 -6.69 -10.14
N ASN A 188 14.05 -5.61 -9.50
CA ASN A 188 15.31 -5.60 -8.75
C ASN A 188 15.22 -6.36 -7.41
N PHE A 189 13.99 -6.65 -6.93
CA PHE A 189 13.73 -7.27 -5.63
C PHE A 189 13.30 -8.74 -5.78
N ASN A 190 14.07 -9.52 -6.52
CA ASN A 190 13.82 -10.93 -6.72
C ASN A 190 14.76 -11.80 -5.87
N ILE A 191 14.30 -13.02 -5.57
CA ILE A 191 15.01 -14.00 -4.73
C ILE A 191 16.41 -14.32 -5.25
N ASP A 192 16.58 -14.43 -6.57
CA ASP A 192 17.86 -14.83 -7.16
C ASP A 192 18.91 -13.71 -6.97
N THR A 193 18.49 -12.44 -7.07
CA THR A 193 19.37 -11.29 -6.80
C THR A 193 19.72 -11.20 -5.32
N MET A 194 18.76 -11.35 -4.43
CA MET A 194 18.98 -11.36 -2.99
C MET A 194 19.96 -12.48 -2.59
N THR A 195 19.74 -13.70 -3.07
CA THR A 195 20.59 -14.86 -2.79
C THR A 195 22.04 -14.64 -3.27
N ARG A 196 22.23 -14.14 -4.50
CA ARG A 196 23.58 -13.81 -5.01
C ARG A 196 24.28 -12.77 -4.14
N SER A 197 23.55 -11.74 -3.69
CA SER A 197 24.12 -10.71 -2.81
C SER A 197 24.55 -11.29 -1.46
N ILE A 198 23.76 -12.20 -0.88
CA ILE A 198 24.14 -12.89 0.36
C ILE A 198 25.38 -13.75 0.16
N LEU A 199 25.40 -14.57 -0.90
CA LEU A 199 26.54 -15.46 -1.19
C LEU A 199 27.83 -14.67 -1.44
N SER A 200 27.76 -13.49 -2.04
CA SER A 200 28.95 -12.65 -2.29
C SER A 200 29.59 -12.08 -1.01
N LEU A 201 28.87 -12.11 0.13
CA LEU A 201 29.43 -11.70 1.43
C LEU A 201 30.08 -12.83 2.19
N LEU A 202 29.91 -14.08 1.74
CA LEU A 202 30.46 -15.28 2.36
C LEU A 202 31.80 -15.75 1.70
N ASN A 203 32.14 -15.15 0.57
CA ASN A 203 33.38 -15.33 -0.16
C ASN A 203 34.33 -14.15 0.06
#